data_f5db19a3978c83cc220f8a4a97598103
#
_entry.id   f5db19a3978c83cc220f8a4a97598103
#
_cell.length_a   1.000
_cell.length_b   1.000
_cell.length_c   1.000
_cell.angle_alpha   90.00
_cell.angle_beta   90.00
_cell.angle_gamma   90.00
#
_symmetry.space_group_name_H-M   'P 1'
#
loop_
_entity.id
_entity.type
_entity.pdbx_description
1 polymer ?
#
loop_
_entity_poly.entity_id
_entity_poly.type
_entity_poly.pdbx_seq_one_letter_code
_entity_poly.pdbx_strand_id
1 'polypeptide(L)'
;MKKLKVLLLMTPFFFISCEKEKIEGPSLNDLYGELIIMEPLQVIGDSADFSNNHTMHFTASFSKQVDWKIKIEGINSGSVKTISGKSNEINQTNSLWNGNSTELPFFIAEDCDLELTFEMHDDTIYNQVNVQSAKIYTNENTVLISDFEGGFNPNFTGFFQAGCTKSLVTNGAGEGNKYLAQYGTCDWDWLIGYVDYFSAHWYDQEDLINDPSKLYFNIMINGASTISDVSDLPNSLFKLEFYEDENGDDYHDASSEDRYDYEFDVNWTGWRMISICYNDLIPPSSNAGDGVKEPSKIINVRTLLLANPQSGFAKADVDFLIWSFNAPILD
;
A
#
# COMPACT_ATOMS: atom_id res chain seq x y z
N MET A 1 -61.68 -58.23 32.18
CA MET A 1 -60.69 -57.58 31.30
C MET A 1 -61.40 -56.47 30.55
N LYS A 2 -61.27 -55.22 31.01
CA LYS A 2 -61.86 -54.03 30.41
C LYS A 2 -60.80 -53.35 29.51
N LYS A 3 -61.10 -53.26 28.21
CA LYS A 3 -60.27 -52.58 27.20
C LYS A 3 -60.53 -51.10 27.29
N LEU A 4 -59.53 -50.35 27.68
CA LEU A 4 -59.52 -48.89 27.69
C LEU A 4 -59.17 -48.37 26.26
N LYS A 5 -60.15 -47.74 25.61
CA LYS A 5 -59.90 -47.05 24.30
C LYS A 5 -59.39 -45.63 24.64
N VAL A 6 -58.12 -45.37 24.29
CA VAL A 6 -57.56 -44.01 24.31
C VAL A 6 -57.97 -43.32 23.02
N LEU A 7 -58.77 -42.27 23.15
CA LEU A 7 -59.16 -41.39 22.05
C LEU A 7 -58.09 -40.28 21.92
N LEU A 8 -57.26 -40.35 20.87
CA LEU A 8 -56.26 -39.37 20.58
C LEU A 8 -56.90 -38.15 19.88
N LEU A 9 -57.04 -37.07 20.61
CA LEU A 9 -57.59 -35.80 20.10
C LEU A 9 -56.49 -35.05 19.35
N MET A 10 -56.50 -35.08 18.02
CA MET A 10 -55.62 -34.26 17.17
C MET A 10 -56.17 -32.83 17.10
N THR A 11 -55.56 -31.92 17.80
CA THR A 11 -55.75 -30.47 17.66
C THR A 11 -54.97 -29.98 16.44
N PRO A 12 -55.58 -29.34 15.44
CA PRO A 12 -54.85 -28.73 14.35
C PRO A 12 -54.22 -27.44 14.88
N PHE A 13 -52.88 -27.40 14.91
CA PHE A 13 -52.11 -26.18 15.08
C PHE A 13 -52.23 -25.35 13.80
N PHE A 14 -53.05 -24.31 13.84
CA PHE A 14 -53.00 -23.26 12.84
C PHE A 14 -51.74 -22.44 13.09
N PHE A 15 -50.70 -22.64 12.26
CA PHE A 15 -49.60 -21.72 12.14
C PHE A 15 -50.13 -20.45 11.46
N ILE A 16 -50.45 -19.43 12.25
CA ILE A 16 -50.62 -18.08 11.73
C ILE A 16 -49.20 -17.60 11.41
N SER A 17 -48.80 -17.78 10.14
CA SER A 17 -47.64 -17.07 9.60
C SER A 17 -47.98 -15.59 9.55
N CYS A 18 -47.46 -14.83 10.51
CA CYS A 18 -47.40 -13.38 10.35
C CYS A 18 -46.36 -13.14 9.24
N GLU A 19 -46.79 -13.00 8.00
CA GLU A 19 -46.00 -12.29 7.01
C GLU A 19 -45.78 -10.87 7.55
N LYS A 20 -44.56 -10.59 7.93
CA LYS A 20 -44.12 -9.20 8.13
C LYS A 20 -44.24 -8.54 6.76
N GLU A 21 -45.30 -7.78 6.55
CA GLU A 21 -45.30 -6.81 5.47
C GLU A 21 -44.04 -5.96 5.66
N LYS A 22 -43.09 -6.11 4.74
CA LYS A 22 -42.03 -5.12 4.63
C LYS A 22 -42.70 -3.79 4.29
N ILE A 23 -42.82 -2.92 5.29
CA ILE A 23 -43.19 -1.55 5.01
C ILE A 23 -41.95 -0.97 4.31
N GLU A 24 -41.92 -1.13 3.01
CA GLU A 24 -41.01 -0.35 2.18
C GLU A 24 -41.53 1.08 2.25
N GLY A 25 -40.77 1.93 2.92
CA GLY A 25 -41.02 3.36 2.89
C GLY A 25 -40.93 3.87 1.44
N PRO A 26 -41.41 5.07 1.16
CA PRO A 26 -41.29 5.65 -0.18
C PRO A 26 -39.82 5.58 -0.64
N SER A 27 -39.60 5.21 -1.89
CA SER A 27 -38.26 5.16 -2.46
C SER A 27 -37.62 6.55 -2.38
N LEU A 28 -36.28 6.60 -2.38
CA LEU A 28 -35.58 7.91 -2.42
C LEU A 28 -36.00 8.72 -3.66
N ASN A 29 -36.29 8.06 -4.76
CA ASN A 29 -36.80 8.71 -5.97
C ASN A 29 -38.20 9.30 -5.77
N ASP A 30 -39.07 8.66 -4.98
CA ASP A 30 -40.40 9.20 -4.65
C ASP A 30 -40.30 10.43 -3.73
N LEU A 31 -39.28 10.48 -2.88
CA LEU A 31 -39.08 11.60 -1.94
C LEU A 31 -38.30 12.76 -2.55
N TYR A 32 -37.31 12.49 -3.39
CA TYR A 32 -36.32 13.47 -3.88
C TYR A 32 -36.33 13.63 -5.40
N GLY A 33 -37.18 12.91 -6.12
CA GLY A 33 -37.20 12.85 -7.57
C GLY A 33 -36.09 11.97 -8.14
N GLU A 34 -36.15 11.72 -9.43
CA GLU A 34 -35.15 10.98 -10.19
C GLU A 34 -33.81 11.76 -10.24
N LEU A 35 -32.68 11.06 -10.19
CA LEU A 35 -31.38 11.66 -10.45
C LEU A 35 -31.28 11.98 -11.95
N ILE A 36 -31.06 13.26 -12.28
CA ILE A 36 -30.80 13.69 -13.66
C ILE A 36 -29.37 14.22 -13.69
N ILE A 37 -28.58 13.67 -14.60
CA ILE A 37 -27.24 14.19 -14.92
C ILE A 37 -27.42 15.34 -15.88
N MET A 38 -27.16 16.55 -15.38
CA MET A 38 -27.33 17.78 -16.15
C MET A 38 -26.11 18.04 -17.04
N GLU A 39 -24.92 17.81 -16.50
CA GLU A 39 -23.65 17.84 -17.23
C GLU A 39 -22.88 16.56 -16.92
N PRO A 40 -22.45 15.80 -17.94
CA PRO A 40 -21.70 14.57 -17.75
C PRO A 40 -20.29 14.88 -17.24
N LEU A 41 -19.62 13.82 -16.73
CA LEU A 41 -18.24 13.92 -16.26
C LEU A 41 -17.31 14.42 -17.37
N GLN A 42 -16.63 15.54 -17.10
CA GLN A 42 -15.58 16.10 -17.94
C GLN A 42 -14.26 16.11 -17.17
N VAL A 43 -13.18 15.95 -17.90
CA VAL A 43 -11.81 16.09 -17.40
C VAL A 43 -11.35 17.51 -17.77
N ILE A 44 -10.92 18.28 -16.77
CA ILE A 44 -10.46 19.65 -16.95
C ILE A 44 -9.00 19.76 -16.54
N GLY A 45 -8.19 20.23 -17.45
CA GLY A 45 -6.74 20.39 -17.33
C GLY A 45 -6.08 20.15 -18.68
N ASP A 46 -4.97 20.82 -18.92
CA ASP A 46 -4.31 20.76 -20.24
C ASP A 46 -3.55 19.45 -20.43
N SER A 47 -3.07 18.85 -19.35
CA SER A 47 -2.39 17.54 -19.34
C SER A 47 -2.17 17.03 -17.93
N ALA A 48 -2.18 15.70 -17.77
CA ALA A 48 -1.79 15.03 -16.53
C ALA A 48 -0.25 14.87 -16.49
N ASP A 49 0.48 15.96 -16.52
CA ASP A 49 1.94 16.02 -16.37
C ASP A 49 2.28 16.26 -14.90
N PHE A 50 2.18 15.20 -14.10
CA PHE A 50 2.34 15.27 -12.65
C PHE A 50 3.79 15.41 -12.22
N SER A 51 4.76 15.08 -13.08
CA SER A 51 6.19 15.29 -12.78
C SER A 51 6.53 16.79 -12.68
N ASN A 52 5.75 17.64 -13.33
CA ASN A 52 5.86 19.10 -13.28
C ASN A 52 4.87 19.74 -12.26
N ASN A 53 4.35 18.97 -11.32
CA ASN A 53 3.39 19.41 -10.31
C ASN A 53 2.07 19.95 -10.88
N HIS A 54 1.70 19.54 -12.10
CA HIS A 54 0.40 19.87 -12.66
C HIS A 54 -0.70 19.17 -11.84
N THR A 55 -1.87 19.76 -11.88
CA THR A 55 -3.07 19.20 -11.25
C THR A 55 -4.20 19.15 -12.24
N MET A 56 -5.06 18.18 -12.11
CA MET A 56 -6.30 18.05 -12.86
C MET A 56 -7.48 18.12 -11.93
N HIS A 57 -8.64 18.42 -12.48
CA HIS A 57 -9.90 18.28 -11.76
C HIS A 57 -11.00 17.81 -12.70
N PHE A 58 -12.08 17.41 -12.12
CA PHE A 58 -13.24 16.89 -12.85
C PHE A 58 -14.42 17.82 -12.66
N THR A 59 -15.34 17.84 -13.64
CA THR A 59 -16.58 18.59 -13.54
C THR A 59 -17.75 17.71 -13.92
N ALA A 60 -18.86 17.84 -13.21
CA ALA A 60 -20.16 17.25 -13.50
C ALA A 60 -21.24 18.00 -12.73
N SER A 61 -22.50 17.99 -13.19
CA SER A 61 -23.60 18.57 -12.43
C SER A 61 -24.85 17.69 -12.44
N PHE A 62 -25.60 17.74 -11.34
CA PHE A 62 -26.71 16.86 -11.03
C PHE A 62 -27.94 17.65 -10.57
N SER A 63 -29.13 17.11 -10.83
CA SER A 63 -30.40 17.75 -10.46
C SER A 63 -30.61 17.87 -8.95
N LYS A 64 -29.88 17.09 -8.13
CA LYS A 64 -29.97 17.05 -6.66
C LYS A 64 -28.61 16.72 -6.05
N GLN A 65 -28.48 16.95 -4.75
CA GLN A 65 -27.31 16.52 -3.97
C GLN A 65 -27.28 14.99 -3.86
N VAL A 66 -26.15 14.40 -4.22
CA VAL A 66 -25.89 12.94 -4.16
C VAL A 66 -24.51 12.66 -3.60
N ASP A 67 -24.35 11.48 -3.00
CA ASP A 67 -23.05 10.93 -2.68
C ASP A 67 -22.48 10.33 -3.98
N TRP A 68 -21.31 10.83 -4.39
CA TRP A 68 -20.65 10.43 -5.63
C TRP A 68 -19.23 9.96 -5.37
N LYS A 69 -18.74 9.12 -6.27
CA LYS A 69 -17.38 8.60 -6.26
C LYS A 69 -16.82 8.52 -7.67
N ILE A 70 -15.67 9.15 -7.90
CA ILE A 70 -14.83 8.98 -9.09
C ILE A 70 -13.75 7.96 -8.76
N LYS A 71 -13.67 6.88 -9.53
CA LYS A 71 -12.55 5.96 -9.57
C LYS A 71 -11.73 6.25 -10.81
N ILE A 72 -10.43 6.42 -10.67
CA ILE A 72 -9.46 6.54 -11.73
C ILE A 72 -8.60 5.29 -11.66
N GLU A 73 -8.50 4.53 -12.74
CA GLU A 73 -7.75 3.28 -12.78
C GLU A 73 -6.78 3.27 -13.95
N GLY A 74 -5.48 3.10 -13.65
CA GLY A 74 -4.44 2.96 -14.65
C GLY A 74 -4.58 1.66 -15.42
N ILE A 75 -4.60 1.72 -16.76
CA ILE A 75 -4.83 0.54 -17.61
C ILE A 75 -3.65 -0.44 -17.54
N ASN A 76 -2.43 0.05 -17.39
CA ASN A 76 -1.22 -0.78 -17.38
C ASN A 76 -0.72 -1.05 -15.96
N SER A 77 -0.71 -0.03 -15.10
CA SER A 77 -0.25 -0.16 -13.71
C SER A 77 -1.25 -0.85 -12.81
N GLY A 78 -2.55 -0.68 -13.07
CA GLY A 78 -3.61 -1.05 -12.14
C GLY A 78 -3.68 -0.11 -10.93
N SER A 79 -3.00 1.03 -10.97
CA SER A 79 -3.05 2.06 -9.93
C SER A 79 -4.46 2.61 -9.80
N VAL A 80 -4.89 2.89 -8.57
CA VAL A 80 -6.24 3.42 -8.33
C VAL A 80 -6.19 4.71 -7.54
N LYS A 81 -6.93 5.71 -8.03
CA LYS A 81 -7.29 6.90 -7.27
C LYS A 81 -8.79 6.97 -7.08
N THR A 82 -9.22 7.10 -5.84
CA THR A 82 -10.62 7.34 -5.49
C THR A 82 -10.78 8.77 -4.97
N ILE A 83 -11.73 9.50 -5.54
CA ILE A 83 -12.17 10.82 -5.08
C ILE A 83 -13.67 10.72 -4.82
N SER A 84 -14.14 11.14 -3.67
CA SER A 84 -15.55 11.06 -3.32
C SER A 84 -16.04 12.33 -2.65
N GLY A 85 -17.33 12.58 -2.74
CA GLY A 85 -17.95 13.73 -2.12
C GLY A 85 -19.47 13.64 -2.10
N LYS A 86 -20.09 14.65 -1.48
CA LYS A 86 -21.55 14.79 -1.42
C LYS A 86 -21.94 16.20 -1.86
N SER A 87 -22.46 16.29 -3.06
CA SER A 87 -22.86 17.58 -3.67
C SER A 87 -23.80 17.34 -4.85
N ASN A 88 -24.34 18.41 -5.41
CA ASN A 88 -25.00 18.41 -6.72
C ASN A 88 -24.06 18.84 -7.86
N GLU A 89 -22.78 19.05 -7.55
CA GLU A 89 -21.77 19.54 -8.48
C GLU A 89 -20.40 18.95 -8.12
N ILE A 90 -19.68 18.51 -9.12
CA ILE A 90 -18.25 18.17 -9.06
C ILE A 90 -17.50 19.33 -9.73
N ASN A 91 -16.49 19.85 -9.05
CA ASN A 91 -15.70 20.97 -9.54
C ASN A 91 -14.28 20.96 -8.98
N GLN A 92 -13.47 21.97 -9.30
CA GLN A 92 -12.07 22.05 -8.88
C GLN A 92 -11.87 21.96 -7.36
N THR A 93 -12.83 22.40 -6.55
CA THR A 93 -12.64 22.45 -5.08
C THR A 93 -12.84 21.10 -4.40
N ASN A 94 -13.53 20.15 -5.05
CA ASN A 94 -13.86 18.85 -4.48
C ASN A 94 -13.34 17.65 -5.29
N SER A 95 -12.66 17.90 -6.43
CA SER A 95 -12.19 16.82 -7.31
C SER A 95 -10.75 16.99 -7.81
N LEU A 96 -9.93 17.76 -7.07
CA LEU A 96 -8.54 17.98 -7.46
C LEU A 96 -7.73 16.69 -7.38
N TRP A 97 -6.96 16.41 -8.43
CA TRP A 97 -6.02 15.29 -8.52
C TRP A 97 -4.63 15.77 -8.91
N ASN A 98 -3.62 15.37 -8.17
CA ASN A 98 -2.21 15.71 -8.35
C ASN A 98 -1.33 14.50 -8.71
N GLY A 99 -1.91 13.45 -9.27
CA GLY A 99 -1.22 12.23 -9.65
C GLY A 99 -0.99 11.22 -8.53
N ASN A 100 -1.44 11.52 -7.30
CA ASN A 100 -1.35 10.54 -6.22
C ASN A 100 -2.36 9.39 -6.40
N SER A 101 -2.00 8.21 -5.93
CA SER A 101 -2.87 7.04 -5.84
C SER A 101 -3.51 6.93 -4.46
N THR A 102 -4.64 6.25 -4.38
CA THR A 102 -5.26 5.80 -3.12
C THR A 102 -4.87 4.36 -2.82
N GLU A 103 -4.67 3.58 -3.87
CA GLU A 103 -4.22 2.19 -3.80
C GLU A 103 -3.01 2.03 -4.72
N LEU A 104 -2.02 1.27 -4.23
CA LEU A 104 -0.80 0.98 -4.99
C LEU A 104 -1.06 -0.08 -6.07
N PRO A 105 -0.27 -0.07 -7.13
CA PRO A 105 0.96 0.71 -7.36
C PRO A 105 0.72 2.20 -7.60
N PHE A 106 1.79 2.97 -7.78
CA PHE A 106 1.69 4.34 -8.25
C PHE A 106 1.35 4.41 -9.74
N PHE A 107 0.71 5.51 -10.17
CA PHE A 107 0.48 5.76 -11.59
C PHE A 107 1.79 5.91 -12.34
N ILE A 108 1.82 5.37 -13.56
CA ILE A 108 2.88 5.59 -14.56
C ILE A 108 2.35 6.50 -15.67
N ALA A 109 3.15 6.78 -16.70
CA ALA A 109 2.66 7.43 -17.91
C ALA A 109 1.79 6.45 -18.71
N GLU A 110 0.46 6.64 -18.68
CA GLU A 110 -0.52 5.69 -19.23
C GLU A 110 -1.90 6.32 -19.44
N ASP A 111 -2.76 5.62 -20.15
CA ASP A 111 -4.19 5.91 -20.19
C ASP A 111 -4.85 5.33 -18.94
N CYS A 112 -5.79 6.08 -18.38
CA CYS A 112 -6.57 5.70 -17.21
C CYS A 112 -8.05 5.74 -17.52
N ASP A 113 -8.78 4.73 -17.09
CA ASP A 113 -10.24 4.71 -17.12
C ASP A 113 -10.81 5.49 -15.93
N LEU A 114 -11.84 6.27 -16.20
CA LEU A 114 -12.60 7.02 -15.20
C LEU A 114 -13.99 6.42 -15.07
N GLU A 115 -14.42 6.19 -13.84
CA GLU A 115 -15.74 5.71 -13.50
C GLU A 115 -16.35 6.60 -12.42
N LEU A 116 -17.45 7.31 -12.77
CA LEU A 116 -18.24 8.07 -11.80
C LEU A 116 -19.49 7.28 -11.43
N THR A 117 -19.63 6.96 -10.17
CA THR A 117 -20.75 6.22 -9.59
C THR A 117 -21.47 7.04 -8.51
N PHE A 118 -22.69 6.67 -8.20
CA PHE A 118 -23.51 7.34 -7.21
C PHE A 118 -24.06 6.34 -6.20
N GLU A 119 -24.04 6.69 -4.93
CA GLU A 119 -24.63 5.86 -3.89
C GLU A 119 -26.15 5.79 -4.09
N MET A 120 -26.70 4.57 -4.03
CA MET A 120 -28.13 4.27 -4.22
C MET A 120 -28.71 4.60 -5.62
N HIS A 121 -27.87 4.77 -6.62
CA HIS A 121 -28.27 4.93 -8.02
C HIS A 121 -27.42 4.01 -8.89
N ASP A 122 -28.07 3.39 -9.88
CA ASP A 122 -27.40 2.43 -10.78
C ASP A 122 -26.67 3.11 -11.96
N ASP A 123 -26.79 4.44 -12.06
CA ASP A 123 -26.13 5.22 -13.11
C ASP A 123 -24.61 5.20 -12.91
N THR A 124 -23.90 4.93 -14.00
CA THR A 124 -22.44 4.99 -14.06
C THR A 124 -22.01 5.77 -15.30
N ILE A 125 -21.09 6.69 -15.13
CA ILE A 125 -20.55 7.50 -16.23
C ILE A 125 -19.08 7.14 -16.40
N TYR A 126 -18.69 6.84 -17.64
CA TYR A 126 -17.32 6.52 -18.00
C TYR A 126 -16.67 7.68 -18.78
N ASN A 127 -15.39 7.87 -18.54
CA ASN A 127 -14.53 8.76 -19.31
C ASN A 127 -13.10 8.21 -19.27
N GLN A 128 -12.14 8.89 -19.86
CA GLN A 128 -10.72 8.53 -19.83
C GLN A 128 -9.87 9.78 -19.63
N VAL A 129 -8.68 9.57 -19.06
CA VAL A 129 -7.63 10.58 -18.96
C VAL A 129 -6.28 9.95 -19.27
N ASN A 130 -5.40 10.69 -19.95
CA ASN A 130 -4.03 10.26 -20.22
C ASN A 130 -3.09 10.91 -19.20
N VAL A 131 -2.36 10.10 -18.44
CA VAL A 131 -1.25 10.52 -17.58
C VAL A 131 -0.01 10.62 -18.46
N GLN A 132 0.45 11.83 -18.73
CA GLN A 132 1.62 12.06 -19.58
C GLN A 132 2.93 11.76 -18.84
N SER A 133 2.97 12.07 -17.56
CA SER A 133 4.10 11.75 -16.70
C SER A 133 3.62 11.48 -15.27
N ALA A 134 4.22 10.49 -14.64
CA ALA A 134 3.94 10.11 -13.27
C ALA A 134 4.32 11.21 -12.27
N LYS A 135 3.70 11.19 -11.11
CA LYS A 135 4.11 12.02 -9.98
C LYS A 135 5.49 11.58 -9.49
N ILE A 136 6.34 12.56 -9.24
CA ILE A 136 7.65 12.35 -8.62
C ILE A 136 7.51 12.54 -7.12
N TYR A 137 7.93 11.55 -6.35
CA TYR A 137 7.89 11.57 -4.89
C TYR A 137 9.23 12.00 -4.27
N THR A 138 10.29 12.09 -5.08
CA THR A 138 11.59 12.63 -4.64
C THR A 138 11.58 14.15 -4.70
N ASN A 139 11.94 14.80 -3.59
CA ASN A 139 12.01 16.26 -3.43
C ASN A 139 12.96 16.61 -2.27
N GLU A 140 13.05 17.90 -1.90
CA GLU A 140 13.90 18.37 -0.81
C GLU A 140 13.58 17.80 0.59
N ASN A 141 12.44 17.14 0.73
CA ASN A 141 12.04 16.47 1.98
C ASN A 141 12.15 14.95 1.88
N THR A 142 12.90 14.43 0.93
CA THR A 142 13.07 12.99 0.75
C THR A 142 14.48 12.63 0.32
N VAL A 143 14.93 11.43 0.70
CA VAL A 143 16.20 10.85 0.25
C VAL A 143 15.94 9.46 -0.30
N LEU A 144 16.10 9.30 -1.60
CA LEU A 144 15.87 8.02 -2.29
C LEU A 144 17.03 7.06 -2.01
N ILE A 145 16.70 5.88 -1.52
CA ILE A 145 17.66 4.77 -1.36
C ILE A 145 17.73 3.97 -2.66
N SER A 146 16.60 3.49 -3.14
CA SER A 146 16.49 2.73 -4.39
C SER A 146 15.04 2.68 -4.88
N ASP A 147 14.86 2.91 -6.19
CA ASP A 147 13.65 2.66 -6.97
C ASP A 147 13.85 1.51 -7.97
N PHE A 148 15.05 0.96 -8.03
CA PHE A 148 15.47 -0.09 -8.98
C PHE A 148 15.35 0.27 -10.47
N GLU A 149 14.88 1.43 -10.85
CA GLU A 149 14.73 1.84 -12.25
C GLU A 149 16.06 1.88 -13.01
N GLY A 150 17.12 2.34 -12.33
CA GLY A 150 18.50 2.30 -12.82
C GLY A 150 19.15 0.93 -12.81
N GLY A 151 18.47 -0.09 -12.27
CA GLY A 151 19.03 -1.41 -12.01
C GLY A 151 19.44 -1.59 -10.55
N PHE A 152 19.87 -2.79 -10.19
CA PHE A 152 20.40 -3.05 -8.85
C PHE A 152 21.79 -2.39 -8.71
N ASN A 153 21.95 -1.53 -7.71
CA ASN A 153 23.22 -0.87 -7.44
C ASN A 153 24.28 -1.94 -7.08
N PRO A 154 25.40 -2.05 -7.82
CA PRO A 154 26.40 -3.09 -7.58
C PRO A 154 27.12 -2.96 -6.23
N ASN A 155 27.02 -1.81 -5.59
CA ASN A 155 27.60 -1.56 -4.26
C ASN A 155 26.67 -2.02 -3.12
N PHE A 156 25.39 -2.28 -3.40
CA PHE A 156 24.52 -2.92 -2.43
C PHE A 156 24.87 -4.41 -2.37
N THR A 157 25.13 -4.90 -1.18
CA THR A 157 25.53 -6.27 -0.93
C THR A 157 24.40 -7.09 -0.36
N GLY A 158 24.58 -8.38 -0.25
CA GLY A 158 23.57 -9.22 0.37
C GLY A 158 23.86 -10.70 0.20
N PHE A 159 23.08 -11.49 0.89
CA PHE A 159 23.14 -12.95 0.84
C PHE A 159 21.75 -13.52 0.59
N PHE A 160 21.70 -14.56 -0.24
CA PHE A 160 20.50 -15.37 -0.43
C PHE A 160 20.90 -16.83 -0.37
N GLN A 161 20.09 -17.67 0.28
CA GLN A 161 20.32 -19.10 0.33
C GLN A 161 20.35 -19.71 -1.07
N ALA A 162 21.09 -20.78 -1.22
CA ALA A 162 21.11 -21.55 -2.46
C ALA A 162 19.69 -22.02 -2.81
N GLY A 163 19.25 -21.77 -4.05
CA GLY A 163 17.89 -22.06 -4.50
C GLY A 163 16.87 -20.96 -4.23
N CYS A 164 17.22 -19.92 -3.45
CA CYS A 164 16.40 -18.72 -3.30
C CYS A 164 16.72 -17.70 -4.41
N THR A 165 15.74 -16.90 -4.75
CA THR A 165 15.83 -15.93 -5.84
C THR A 165 15.97 -14.50 -5.30
N LYS A 166 16.92 -13.78 -5.89
CA LYS A 166 17.01 -12.31 -5.89
C LYS A 166 17.19 -11.86 -7.34
N SER A 167 16.23 -11.18 -7.90
CA SER A 167 16.32 -10.71 -9.29
C SER A 167 15.50 -9.44 -9.51
N LEU A 168 15.96 -8.60 -10.44
CA LEU A 168 15.14 -7.51 -10.94
C LEU A 168 14.08 -8.06 -11.91
N VAL A 169 12.87 -7.61 -11.74
CA VAL A 169 11.73 -7.93 -12.59
C VAL A 169 11.19 -6.64 -13.21
N THR A 170 10.80 -6.70 -14.46
CA THR A 170 10.20 -5.60 -15.20
C THR A 170 8.70 -5.84 -15.34
N ASN A 171 7.92 -4.80 -15.20
CA ASN A 171 6.46 -4.76 -15.16
C ASN A 171 5.85 -5.31 -13.87
N GLY A 172 4.82 -4.64 -13.41
CA GLY A 172 4.15 -4.95 -12.16
C GLY A 172 4.86 -4.38 -10.92
N ALA A 173 5.73 -3.38 -11.10
CA ALA A 173 6.39 -2.65 -10.03
C ALA A 173 5.39 -1.85 -9.17
N GLY A 174 5.77 -1.52 -7.97
CA GLY A 174 5.04 -0.63 -7.07
C GLY A 174 5.20 0.84 -7.48
N GLU A 175 6.42 1.18 -7.92
CA GLU A 175 6.80 2.45 -8.52
C GLU A 175 7.51 2.19 -9.84
N GLY A 176 7.28 3.01 -10.85
CA GLY A 176 7.95 2.88 -12.15
C GLY A 176 7.70 1.54 -12.86
N ASN A 177 8.78 0.88 -13.29
CA ASN A 177 8.71 -0.33 -14.10
C ASN A 177 9.45 -1.53 -13.52
N LYS A 178 10.34 -1.34 -12.55
CA LYS A 178 11.21 -2.40 -12.03
C LYS A 178 11.15 -2.50 -10.52
N TYR A 179 11.24 -3.72 -10.05
CA TYR A 179 11.31 -4.03 -8.63
C TYR A 179 12.25 -5.20 -8.34
N LEU A 180 12.63 -5.37 -7.09
CA LEU A 180 13.45 -6.48 -6.63
C LEU A 180 12.57 -7.64 -6.15
N ALA A 181 12.50 -8.72 -6.94
CA ALA A 181 11.83 -9.95 -6.53
C ALA A 181 12.72 -10.75 -5.57
N GLN A 182 12.13 -11.15 -4.44
CA GLN A 182 12.77 -11.96 -3.42
C GLN A 182 11.84 -13.09 -2.99
N TYR A 183 12.29 -14.33 -3.19
CA TYR A 183 11.53 -15.52 -2.77
C TYR A 183 12.38 -16.77 -2.75
N GLY A 184 11.90 -17.78 -2.06
CA GLY A 184 12.50 -19.10 -2.06
C GLY A 184 11.98 -19.99 -0.97
N THR A 185 12.49 -21.24 -0.96
CA THR A 185 12.24 -22.20 0.12
C THR A 185 13.48 -22.29 0.99
N CYS A 186 13.31 -22.02 2.26
CA CYS A 186 14.39 -22.11 3.24
C CYS A 186 14.61 -23.57 3.63
N ASP A 187 15.82 -24.09 3.38
CA ASP A 187 16.23 -25.46 3.75
C ASP A 187 16.79 -25.53 5.19
N TRP A 188 17.30 -24.39 5.68
CA TRP A 188 17.90 -24.25 6.99
C TRP A 188 17.83 -22.80 7.46
N ASP A 189 17.73 -22.57 8.77
CA ASP A 189 17.84 -21.23 9.39
C ASP A 189 16.82 -20.17 8.91
N TRP A 190 15.66 -20.43 8.63
CA TRP A 190 14.56 -19.49 8.30
C TRP A 190 14.89 -18.30 7.36
N LEU A 191 16.15 -17.92 7.19
CA LEU A 191 16.59 -16.81 6.37
C LEU A 191 16.54 -17.18 4.90
N ILE A 192 15.68 -16.52 4.12
CA ILE A 192 15.69 -16.61 2.65
C ILE A 192 16.86 -15.80 2.10
N GLY A 193 17.00 -14.56 2.59
CA GLY A 193 18.09 -13.69 2.21
C GLY A 193 17.95 -12.28 2.79
N TYR A 194 18.98 -11.48 2.55
CA TYR A 194 19.00 -10.07 2.93
C TYR A 194 19.72 -9.21 1.89
N VAL A 195 19.45 -7.90 1.92
CA VAL A 195 20.17 -6.87 1.16
C VAL A 195 20.57 -5.75 2.11
N ASP A 196 21.82 -5.33 1.99
CA ASP A 196 22.39 -4.18 2.67
C ASP A 196 22.42 -2.98 1.72
N TYR A 197 21.85 -1.87 2.18
CA TYR A 197 21.81 -0.59 1.49
C TYR A 197 22.67 0.39 2.27
N PHE A 198 23.97 0.46 1.93
CA PHE A 198 24.92 1.33 2.63
C PHE A 198 24.72 2.80 2.24
N SER A 199 24.71 3.69 3.22
CA SER A 199 24.43 5.11 3.06
C SER A 199 25.40 5.81 2.11
N ALA A 200 26.67 5.42 2.09
CA ALA A 200 27.67 5.94 1.16
C ALA A 200 27.32 5.78 -0.33
N HIS A 201 26.29 5.02 -0.66
CA HIS A 201 25.88 4.71 -2.03
C HIS A 201 24.50 5.23 -2.42
N TRP A 202 23.79 5.92 -1.54
CA TRP A 202 22.47 6.47 -1.84
C TRP A 202 22.28 7.91 -1.29
N TYR A 203 22.93 8.33 -0.22
CA TYR A 203 22.85 9.70 0.27
C TYR A 203 24.12 10.09 1.05
N ASP A 204 24.27 11.38 1.29
CA ASP A 204 25.21 11.88 2.30
C ASP A 204 24.53 11.83 3.68
N GLN A 205 25.16 11.24 4.70
CA GLN A 205 24.55 11.06 6.04
C GLN A 205 24.08 12.37 6.66
N GLU A 206 24.74 13.50 6.31
CA GLU A 206 24.37 14.83 6.77
C GLU A 206 23.02 15.33 6.19
N ASP A 207 22.52 14.69 5.13
CA ASP A 207 21.25 15.06 4.49
C ASP A 207 20.02 14.57 5.25
N LEU A 208 20.15 13.60 6.15
CA LEU A 208 19.02 13.14 6.96
C LEU A 208 18.74 14.13 8.09
N ILE A 209 17.43 14.37 8.31
CA ILE A 209 16.99 15.17 9.44
C ILE A 209 17.36 14.48 10.77
N ASN A 210 18.14 15.14 11.61
CA ASN A 210 18.60 14.59 12.88
C ASN A 210 17.52 14.73 14.00
N ASP A 211 16.28 14.46 13.68
CA ASP A 211 15.16 14.37 14.61
C ASP A 211 14.42 13.07 14.33
N PRO A 212 14.60 12.03 15.14
CA PRO A 212 14.03 10.71 14.90
C PRO A 212 12.49 10.72 14.83
N SER A 213 11.84 11.71 15.44
CA SER A 213 10.38 11.86 15.41
C SER A 213 9.84 12.42 14.08
N LYS A 214 10.73 12.93 13.24
CA LYS A 214 10.41 13.52 11.94
C LYS A 214 10.97 12.75 10.75
N LEU A 215 11.72 11.69 11.01
CA LEU A 215 12.27 10.84 9.96
C LEU A 215 11.42 9.59 9.79
N TYR A 216 10.99 9.34 8.56
CA TYR A 216 10.19 8.18 8.18
C TYR A 216 10.92 7.35 7.13
N PHE A 217 11.06 6.06 7.39
CA PHE A 217 11.47 5.10 6.37
C PHE A 217 10.23 4.57 5.67
N ASN A 218 10.24 4.61 4.33
CA ASN A 218 9.14 4.13 3.51
C ASN A 218 9.68 3.09 2.54
N ILE A 219 8.94 1.99 2.40
CA ILE A 219 9.29 0.87 1.51
C ILE A 219 8.02 0.26 0.96
N MET A 220 8.00 -0.06 -0.32
CA MET A 220 6.93 -0.83 -0.93
C MET A 220 7.23 -2.32 -0.84
N ILE A 221 6.28 -3.10 -0.35
CA ILE A 221 6.36 -4.55 -0.25
C ILE A 221 5.19 -5.17 -0.99
N ASN A 222 5.50 -6.07 -1.94
CA ASN A 222 4.49 -6.88 -2.62
C ASN A 222 4.37 -8.24 -1.95
N GLY A 223 3.22 -8.45 -1.31
CA GLY A 223 2.87 -9.71 -0.69
C GLY A 223 2.30 -10.71 -1.72
N ALA A 224 2.73 -11.95 -1.62
CA ALA A 224 2.20 -13.05 -2.42
C ALA A 224 1.21 -13.88 -1.60
N SER A 225 -0.07 -13.52 -1.62
CA SER A 225 -1.09 -14.24 -0.88
C SER A 225 -1.61 -15.48 -1.59
N THR A 226 -1.26 -15.67 -2.85
CA THR A 226 -1.78 -16.79 -3.66
C THR A 226 -0.65 -17.63 -4.22
N ILE A 227 0.11 -18.27 -3.34
CA ILE A 227 0.87 -19.43 -3.75
C ILE A 227 -0.01 -20.61 -3.41
N SER A 228 -0.62 -21.16 -4.45
CA SER A 228 -1.57 -22.28 -4.37
C SER A 228 -1.00 -23.56 -3.75
N ASP A 229 0.29 -23.58 -3.45
CA ASP A 229 1.03 -24.74 -2.98
C ASP A 229 1.44 -24.67 -1.51
N VAL A 230 1.08 -23.59 -0.80
CA VAL A 230 1.35 -23.46 0.63
C VAL A 230 0.03 -23.53 1.37
N SER A 231 -0.23 -24.68 1.99
CA SER A 231 -1.49 -24.94 2.70
C SER A 231 -1.69 -24.09 3.95
N ASP A 232 -0.63 -23.40 4.41
CA ASP A 232 -0.64 -22.59 5.62
C ASP A 232 0.07 -21.27 5.37
N LEU A 233 -0.69 -20.22 5.29
CA LEU A 233 -0.27 -18.86 4.97
C LEU A 233 -0.06 -17.98 6.13
N PRO A 234 0.52 -16.87 5.80
CA PRO A 234 1.72 -16.58 5.02
C PRO A 234 2.94 -16.80 5.89
N ASN A 235 3.86 -17.54 5.38
CA ASN A 235 5.10 -17.87 6.07
C ASN A 235 6.22 -16.85 5.77
N SER A 236 5.85 -15.62 5.43
CA SER A 236 6.78 -14.56 5.08
C SER A 236 6.83 -13.53 6.20
N LEU A 237 7.96 -13.43 6.85
CA LEU A 237 8.30 -12.36 7.79
C LEU A 237 9.32 -11.44 7.11
N PHE A 238 9.05 -10.15 7.13
CA PHE A 238 9.98 -9.15 6.64
C PHE A 238 10.56 -8.37 7.81
N LYS A 239 11.87 -8.22 7.80
CA LYS A 239 12.59 -7.50 8.85
C LYS A 239 13.42 -6.39 8.24
N LEU A 240 13.43 -5.26 8.92
CA LEU A 240 14.31 -4.12 8.67
C LEU A 240 15.27 -3.98 9.83
N GLU A 241 16.53 -3.72 9.51
CA GLU A 241 17.56 -3.40 10.49
C GLU A 241 18.24 -2.10 10.07
N PHE A 242 18.38 -1.18 11.00
CA PHE A 242 18.99 0.13 10.81
C PHE A 242 20.22 0.19 11.70
N TYR A 243 21.37 0.45 11.10
CA TYR A 243 22.66 0.42 11.77
C TYR A 243 23.23 1.84 11.87
N GLU A 244 23.56 2.26 13.08
CA GLU A 244 24.23 3.53 13.33
C GLU A 244 25.73 3.28 13.52
N ASP A 245 26.56 4.25 13.11
CA ASP A 245 28.00 4.35 13.35
C ASP A 245 28.22 5.50 14.31
N GLU A 246 28.33 5.19 15.60
CA GLU A 246 28.46 6.21 16.63
C GLU A 246 29.87 6.77 16.75
N ASN A 247 30.88 5.99 16.36
CA ASN A 247 32.27 6.35 16.47
C ASN A 247 32.86 7.03 15.21
N GLY A 248 32.14 6.92 14.05
CA GLY A 248 32.51 7.57 12.79
C GLY A 248 33.66 6.88 12.03
N ASP A 249 33.73 5.53 12.14
CA ASP A 249 34.74 4.74 11.44
C ASP A 249 34.24 4.06 10.17
N ASP A 250 33.01 4.39 9.74
CA ASP A 250 32.30 3.81 8.59
C ASP A 250 31.96 2.30 8.73
N TYR A 251 31.94 1.80 9.95
CA TYR A 251 31.64 0.41 10.26
C TYR A 251 30.78 0.32 11.53
N HIS A 252 29.73 -0.50 11.52
CA HIS A 252 28.93 -0.76 12.71
C HIS A 252 29.56 -1.86 13.58
N ASP A 253 29.97 -1.51 14.79
CA ASP A 253 30.45 -2.46 15.80
C ASP A 253 29.28 -2.92 16.70
N ALA A 254 28.79 -4.12 16.48
CA ALA A 254 27.70 -4.71 17.24
C ALA A 254 27.97 -4.84 18.75
N SER A 255 29.21 -4.59 19.22
CA SER A 255 29.57 -4.62 20.64
C SER A 255 29.48 -3.26 21.34
N SER A 256 29.30 -2.19 20.61
CA SER A 256 29.35 -0.82 21.16
C SER A 256 28.40 0.18 20.49
N GLU A 257 27.74 -0.16 19.39
CA GLU A 257 26.93 0.76 18.60
C GLU A 257 25.50 0.30 18.45
N ASP A 258 24.61 1.24 18.15
CA ASP A 258 23.19 1.02 18.10
C ASP A 258 22.71 0.39 16.78
N ARG A 259 21.82 -0.55 16.93
CA ARG A 259 20.98 -1.10 15.86
C ARG A 259 19.53 -1.03 16.28
N TYR A 260 18.64 -0.68 15.33
CA TYR A 260 17.20 -0.68 15.55
C TYR A 260 16.53 -1.61 14.56
N ASP A 261 15.51 -2.34 15.05
CA ASP A 261 14.82 -3.36 14.27
C ASP A 261 13.34 -3.02 14.10
N TYR A 262 12.76 -3.47 12.98
CA TYR A 262 11.33 -3.50 12.76
C TYR A 262 10.95 -4.77 12.00
N GLU A 263 9.94 -5.50 12.48
CA GLU A 263 9.51 -6.78 11.89
C GLU A 263 8.00 -6.77 11.65
N PHE A 264 7.57 -7.37 10.55
CA PHE A 264 6.14 -7.54 10.23
C PHE A 264 5.89 -8.74 9.34
N ASP A 265 4.71 -9.36 9.53
CA ASP A 265 4.24 -10.44 8.67
C ASP A 265 3.77 -9.89 7.33
N VAL A 266 4.24 -10.47 6.22
CA VAL A 266 3.76 -10.15 4.87
C VAL A 266 2.58 -11.06 4.53
N ASN A 267 1.39 -10.67 4.98
CA ASN A 267 0.17 -11.48 4.93
C ASN A 267 -0.93 -10.90 4.02
N TRP A 268 -0.53 -10.22 2.96
CA TRP A 268 -1.44 -9.60 1.99
C TRP A 268 -1.05 -9.92 0.55
N THR A 269 -1.92 -9.54 -0.39
CA THR A 269 -1.67 -9.59 -1.84
C THR A 269 -1.43 -8.20 -2.37
N GLY A 270 -0.56 -8.08 -3.36
CA GLY A 270 -0.26 -6.82 -4.04
C GLY A 270 0.65 -5.90 -3.23
N TRP A 271 0.90 -4.73 -3.77
CA TRP A 271 1.78 -3.74 -3.20
C TRP A 271 1.17 -3.02 -2.01
N ARG A 272 1.98 -2.81 -0.97
CA ARG A 272 1.67 -1.91 0.16
C ARG A 272 2.88 -1.07 0.49
N MET A 273 2.64 0.19 0.85
CA MET A 273 3.63 1.04 1.47
C MET A 273 3.68 0.73 2.96
N ILE A 274 4.87 0.44 3.46
CA ILE A 274 5.17 0.35 4.89
C ILE A 274 5.95 1.61 5.24
N SER A 275 5.38 2.43 6.10
CA SER A 275 5.99 3.68 6.57
C SER A 275 6.22 3.60 8.07
N ILE A 276 7.45 3.86 8.50
CA ILE A 276 7.87 3.67 9.90
C ILE A 276 8.55 4.94 10.36
N CYS A 277 8.05 5.55 11.44
CA CYS A 277 8.77 6.63 12.09
C CYS A 277 10.03 6.08 12.76
N TYR A 278 11.18 6.68 12.51
CA TYR A 278 12.45 6.21 13.08
C TYR A 278 12.41 6.17 14.61
N ASN A 279 11.67 7.11 15.22
CA ASN A 279 11.46 7.12 16.65
C ASN A 279 10.75 5.89 17.22
N ASP A 280 9.96 5.19 16.40
CA ASP A 280 9.17 4.04 16.84
C ASP A 280 9.94 2.71 16.72
N LEU A 281 11.15 2.72 16.17
CA LEU A 281 12.00 1.55 16.05
C LEU A 281 12.44 1.05 17.44
N ILE A 282 12.66 -0.25 17.55
CA ILE A 282 13.01 -0.89 18.81
C ILE A 282 14.42 -1.48 18.71
N PRO A 283 15.30 -1.22 19.67
CA PRO A 283 16.60 -1.87 19.69
C PRO A 283 16.41 -3.37 20.02
N PRO A 284 17.15 -4.28 19.38
CA PRO A 284 17.16 -5.68 19.77
C PRO A 284 17.72 -5.88 21.18
N SER A 285 17.40 -7.00 21.80
CA SER A 285 17.91 -7.32 23.16
C SER A 285 19.44 -7.42 23.24
N SER A 286 20.11 -7.59 22.12
CA SER A 286 21.57 -7.64 21.99
C SER A 286 22.21 -6.29 21.67
N ASN A 287 21.42 -5.21 21.63
CA ASN A 287 21.93 -3.88 21.38
C ASN A 287 22.94 -3.47 22.45
N ALA A 288 24.07 -2.91 22.03
CA ALA A 288 25.18 -2.55 22.92
C ALA A 288 25.54 -1.06 22.89
N GLY A 289 24.89 -0.27 22.02
CA GLY A 289 25.02 1.18 21.96
C GLY A 289 24.39 1.90 23.14
N ASP A 290 24.33 3.21 23.08
CA ASP A 290 23.83 4.04 24.17
C ASP A 290 22.29 4.18 24.18
N GLY A 291 21.62 3.67 23.14
CA GLY A 291 20.16 3.68 22.99
C GLY A 291 19.60 5.03 22.51
N VAL A 292 20.44 5.95 22.08
CA VAL A 292 20.05 7.25 21.55
C VAL A 292 19.93 7.16 20.03
N LYS A 293 18.76 7.44 19.50
CA LYS A 293 18.53 7.42 18.04
C LYS A 293 19.13 8.65 17.37
N GLU A 294 20.11 8.43 16.52
CA GLU A 294 20.85 9.47 15.82
C GLU A 294 20.76 9.27 14.29
N PRO A 295 19.69 9.73 13.63
CA PRO A 295 19.48 9.54 12.19
C PRO A 295 20.68 9.91 11.31
N SER A 296 21.43 10.93 11.69
CA SER A 296 22.64 11.34 10.96
C SER A 296 23.80 10.34 11.00
N LYS A 297 23.69 9.32 11.85
CA LYS A 297 24.69 8.24 11.99
C LYS A 297 24.28 6.94 11.30
N ILE A 298 23.15 6.90 10.62
CA ILE A 298 22.70 5.70 9.90
C ILE A 298 23.66 5.43 8.75
N ILE A 299 24.40 4.31 8.83
CA ILE A 299 25.32 3.88 7.77
C ILE A 299 24.79 2.76 6.90
N ASN A 300 23.80 2.02 7.37
CA ASN A 300 23.22 0.92 6.60
C ASN A 300 21.75 0.70 6.97
N VAL A 301 20.96 0.41 5.95
CA VAL A 301 19.62 -0.19 6.09
C VAL A 301 19.70 -1.60 5.52
N ARG A 302 19.29 -2.60 6.29
CA ARG A 302 19.19 -3.98 5.83
C ARG A 302 17.76 -4.42 5.76
N THR A 303 17.40 -5.02 4.62
CA THR A 303 16.14 -5.72 4.46
C THR A 303 16.37 -7.22 4.51
N LEU A 304 15.56 -7.95 5.28
CA LEU A 304 15.63 -9.40 5.39
C LEU A 304 14.29 -10.03 5.06
N LEU A 305 14.31 -11.09 4.28
CA LEU A 305 13.17 -11.99 4.09
C LEU A 305 13.41 -13.28 4.83
N LEU A 306 12.47 -13.64 5.71
CA LEU A 306 12.51 -14.85 6.52
C LEU A 306 11.28 -15.71 6.25
N ALA A 307 11.45 -17.03 6.32
CA ALA A 307 10.36 -17.99 6.39
C ALA A 307 10.02 -18.25 7.85
N ASN A 308 8.89 -17.74 8.34
CA ASN A 308 8.49 -17.79 9.74
C ASN A 308 6.95 -17.95 9.85
N PRO A 309 6.42 -18.80 10.74
CA PRO A 309 7.08 -19.44 11.87
C PRO A 309 7.81 -20.74 11.54
N GLN A 310 7.77 -21.22 10.31
CA GLN A 310 8.37 -22.50 9.91
C GLN A 310 9.30 -22.31 8.71
N SER A 311 10.33 -23.14 8.60
CA SER A 311 11.07 -23.30 7.36
C SER A 311 10.10 -23.66 6.25
N GLY A 312 10.25 -23.03 5.10
CA GLY A 312 9.37 -23.22 3.96
C GLY A 312 9.50 -22.11 2.96
N PHE A 313 8.52 -21.97 2.10
CA PHE A 313 8.50 -20.93 1.09
C PHE A 313 8.11 -19.58 1.71
N ALA A 314 8.89 -18.55 1.36
CA ALA A 314 8.55 -17.16 1.66
C ALA A 314 8.77 -16.29 0.42
N LYS A 315 8.01 -15.21 0.32
CA LYS A 315 8.11 -14.21 -0.73
C LYS A 315 7.73 -12.84 -0.20
N ALA A 316 8.57 -11.85 -0.51
CA ALA A 316 8.25 -10.44 -0.38
C ALA A 316 9.07 -9.67 -1.41
N ASP A 317 8.44 -9.18 -2.47
CA ASP A 317 9.13 -8.33 -3.44
C ASP A 317 9.26 -6.93 -2.85
N VAL A 318 10.31 -6.23 -3.23
CA VAL A 318 10.68 -4.94 -2.65
C VAL A 318 10.79 -3.89 -3.75
N ASP A 319 10.27 -2.71 -3.46
CA ASP A 319 10.38 -1.56 -4.35
C ASP A 319 10.41 -0.25 -3.56
N PHE A 320 10.87 0.82 -4.18
CA PHE A 320 10.78 2.19 -3.73
C PHE A 320 11.12 2.40 -2.25
N LEU A 321 12.41 2.26 -1.93
CA LEU A 321 12.95 2.55 -0.61
C LEU A 321 13.34 4.02 -0.55
N ILE A 322 12.74 4.77 0.39
CA ILE A 322 12.94 6.21 0.49
C ILE A 322 12.77 6.70 1.93
N TRP A 323 13.64 7.60 2.34
CA TRP A 323 13.42 8.41 3.54
C TRP A 323 12.53 9.60 3.23
N SER A 324 11.64 9.96 4.13
CA SER A 324 10.87 11.21 4.07
C SER A 324 10.89 11.94 5.40
N PHE A 325 10.77 13.27 5.33
CA PHE A 325 10.86 14.16 6.49
C PHE A 325 9.50 14.73 6.85
N ASN A 326 9.23 14.81 8.15
CA ASN A 326 8.02 15.36 8.78
C ASN A 326 6.74 14.54 8.58
N ALA A 327 6.63 13.72 7.53
CA ALA A 327 5.47 12.88 7.27
C ALA A 327 5.87 11.66 6.41
N PRO A 328 5.13 10.56 6.45
CA PRO A 328 5.30 9.45 5.50
C PRO A 328 4.96 9.90 4.06
N ILE A 329 5.34 9.09 3.07
CA ILE A 329 5.04 9.35 1.64
C ILE A 329 3.54 9.23 1.35
N LEU A 330 2.88 8.27 1.99
CA LEU A 330 1.43 8.09 1.94
C LEU A 330 0.87 8.19 3.36
N ASP A 331 -0.26 8.90 3.50
CA ASP A 331 -1.03 9.06 4.74
C ASP A 331 -1.92 7.84 5.03
#